data_c696fbf1bf0f3bec1e681220863a2014
#
_entry.id   c696fbf1bf0f3bec1e681220863a2014
#
_cell.length_a   1.000
_cell.length_b   1.000
_cell.length_c   1.000
_cell.angle_alpha   90.00
_cell.angle_beta   90.00
_cell.angle_gamma   90.00
#
_symmetry.space_group_name_H-M   'P 1'
#
loop_
_entity.id
_entity.type
_entity.pdbx_description
1 polymer ?
#
loop_
_entity_poly.entity_id
_entity_poly.type
_entity_poly.pdbx_seq_one_letter_code
_entity_poly.pdbx_strand_id
1 'polypeptide(L)'
;TTVRSRQPKTLSWWWNDYLEFRGLTDPNERHTKRLQRYWDRFLLRIGDHVITAESQTLIDDALEDQVQERLRTTKPSTVKRELSEVMAALNRLAMKQRPKWPTFVVPETPFYEAEERDPLTVEDQITLVQHCLNNDSDWVSAVHLLELQGGMMCKEISTLKPEDVFLEGNYPHIVVRKGKTVARPRVIPVVLGLSVIRKMLPEAINNLQVKDASATPRNHIKKMFNDKYTNHHLRHTIRINGTAHSVSYLHLQTICGWSDKRINKYTLKYGSAGLADSSQIIKATFNASLQIHQHLMHLDTTEVDRANVVKLQR
;
A
#
# COMPACT_ATOMS: atom_id res chain seq x y z
N THR A 1 -52.81 20.93 -3.86
CA THR A 1 -51.53 20.22 -4.08
C THR A 1 -50.42 21.26 -4.20
N THR A 2 -49.77 21.60 -3.08
CA THR A 2 -48.68 22.54 -3.04
C THR A 2 -47.47 21.92 -3.71
N VAL A 3 -47.14 22.36 -4.92
CA VAL A 3 -45.89 22.02 -5.59
C VAL A 3 -44.76 22.63 -4.76
N ARG A 4 -44.08 21.83 -3.93
CA ARG A 4 -42.84 22.24 -3.29
C ARG A 4 -41.85 22.55 -4.42
N SER A 5 -41.58 23.81 -4.67
CA SER A 5 -40.52 24.26 -5.56
C SER A 5 -39.21 23.69 -4.99
N ARG A 6 -38.64 22.67 -5.64
CA ARG A 6 -37.30 22.18 -5.28
C ARG A 6 -36.34 23.30 -5.60
N GLN A 7 -35.72 23.90 -4.59
CA GLN A 7 -34.63 24.82 -4.83
C GLN A 7 -33.57 24.17 -5.72
N PRO A 8 -33.09 24.89 -6.71
CA PRO A 8 -32.04 24.40 -7.59
C PRO A 8 -30.80 24.04 -6.77
N LYS A 9 -30.19 22.92 -7.07
CA LYS A 9 -29.07 22.36 -6.29
C LYS A 9 -27.74 22.86 -6.86
N THR A 10 -26.93 23.47 -6.00
CA THR A 10 -25.61 23.98 -6.34
C THR A 10 -24.55 22.84 -6.42
N LEU A 11 -23.35 23.17 -6.90
CA LEU A 11 -22.21 22.24 -6.91
C LEU A 11 -21.85 21.74 -5.51
N SER A 12 -21.91 22.58 -4.50
CA SER A 12 -21.66 22.19 -3.08
C SER A 12 -22.68 21.19 -2.58
N TRP A 13 -23.95 21.35 -2.98
CA TRP A 13 -24.96 20.34 -2.65
C TRP A 13 -24.64 18.97 -3.28
N TRP A 14 -24.22 18.95 -4.55
CA TRP A 14 -23.86 17.73 -5.26
C TRP A 14 -22.60 17.08 -4.70
N TRP A 15 -21.66 17.88 -4.24
CA TRP A 15 -20.48 17.36 -3.55
C TRP A 15 -20.83 16.65 -2.26
N ASN A 16 -21.68 17.23 -1.43
CA ASN A 16 -22.14 16.61 -0.21
C ASN A 16 -22.90 15.30 -0.48
N ASP A 17 -23.78 15.27 -1.52
CA ASP A 17 -24.43 14.03 -1.96
C ASP A 17 -23.42 12.96 -2.43
N TYR A 18 -22.33 13.36 -3.05
CA TYR A 18 -21.26 12.45 -3.44
C TYR A 18 -20.50 11.90 -2.24
N LEU A 19 -20.13 12.73 -1.26
CA LEU A 19 -19.47 12.30 -0.03
C LEU A 19 -20.35 11.32 0.77
N GLU A 20 -21.62 11.64 0.93
CA GLU A 20 -22.60 10.75 1.58
C GLU A 20 -22.69 9.39 0.89
N PHE A 21 -22.81 9.41 -0.44
CA PHE A 21 -22.81 8.17 -1.24
C PHE A 21 -21.54 7.34 -1.05
N ARG A 22 -20.39 7.99 -0.85
CA ARG A 22 -19.11 7.31 -0.60
C ARG A 22 -18.94 6.85 0.85
N GLY A 23 -19.90 7.16 1.74
CA GLY A 23 -19.79 6.92 3.18
C GLY A 23 -18.73 7.78 3.88
N LEU A 24 -18.37 8.92 3.30
CA LEU A 24 -17.34 9.84 3.80
C LEU A 24 -18.01 11.02 4.54
N THR A 25 -18.73 10.69 5.61
CA THR A 25 -19.55 11.66 6.37
C THR A 25 -18.78 12.38 7.47
N ASP A 26 -17.64 11.84 7.93
CA ASP A 26 -16.80 12.53 8.91
C ASP A 26 -15.88 13.55 8.23
N PRO A 27 -16.14 14.87 8.42
CA PRO A 27 -15.32 15.93 7.85
C PRO A 27 -13.91 15.98 8.44
N ASN A 28 -13.68 15.33 9.58
CA ASN A 28 -12.39 15.31 10.27
C ASN A 28 -11.50 14.17 9.81
N GLU A 29 -12.06 13.17 9.14
CA GLU A 29 -11.27 12.09 8.57
C GLU A 29 -10.24 12.62 7.56
N ARG A 30 -9.01 12.14 7.64
CA ARG A 30 -7.90 12.57 6.76
C ARG A 30 -8.22 12.40 5.26
N HIS A 31 -8.96 11.35 4.92
CA HIS A 31 -9.37 11.10 3.53
C HIS A 31 -10.37 12.14 3.06
N THR A 32 -11.43 12.38 3.85
CA THR A 32 -12.46 13.39 3.56
C THR A 32 -11.86 14.80 3.42
N LYS A 33 -11.00 15.21 4.38
CA LYS A 33 -10.28 16.50 4.30
C LYS A 33 -9.42 16.64 3.04
N ARG A 34 -8.83 15.55 2.56
CA ARG A 34 -8.04 15.57 1.32
C ARG A 34 -8.95 15.77 0.10
N LEU A 35 -10.05 15.04 0.03
CA LEU A 35 -11.01 15.15 -1.07
C LEU A 35 -11.66 16.53 -1.08
N GLN A 36 -12.02 17.06 0.09
CA GLN A 36 -12.57 18.41 0.21
C GLN A 36 -11.62 19.46 -0.38
N ARG A 37 -10.32 19.38 -0.08
CA ARG A 37 -9.33 20.31 -0.68
C ARG A 37 -9.24 20.20 -2.21
N TYR A 38 -9.51 19.04 -2.81
CA TYR A 38 -9.54 18.91 -4.26
C TYR A 38 -10.76 19.61 -4.85
N TRP A 39 -11.91 19.43 -4.21
CA TRP A 39 -13.15 20.05 -4.58
C TRP A 39 -13.14 21.57 -4.37
N ASP A 40 -12.60 22.05 -3.25
CA ASP A 40 -12.49 23.50 -2.98
C ASP A 40 -11.66 24.22 -4.04
N ARG A 41 -10.61 23.60 -4.54
CA ARG A 41 -9.82 24.15 -5.66
C ARG A 41 -10.62 24.25 -6.97
N PHE A 42 -11.47 23.28 -7.22
CA PHE A 42 -12.37 23.34 -8.37
C PHE A 42 -13.43 24.43 -8.18
N LEU A 43 -14.06 24.49 -7.01
CA LEU A 43 -15.04 25.54 -6.69
C LEU A 43 -14.46 26.95 -6.75
N LEU A 44 -13.21 27.12 -6.36
CA LEU A 44 -12.53 28.43 -6.44
C LEU A 44 -12.49 28.98 -7.87
N ARG A 45 -12.52 28.11 -8.89
CA ARG A 45 -12.50 28.52 -10.31
C ARG A 45 -13.88 28.73 -10.90
N ILE A 46 -14.76 27.82 -10.59
CA ILE A 46 -16.10 27.83 -11.18
C ILE A 46 -17.12 28.59 -10.34
N GLY A 47 -16.92 28.72 -9.02
CA GLY A 47 -17.94 29.21 -8.07
C GLY A 47 -18.96 28.13 -7.70
N ASP A 48 -19.77 28.41 -6.68
CA ASP A 48 -20.85 27.49 -6.26
C ASP A 48 -22.15 27.78 -7.00
N HIS A 49 -22.22 27.34 -8.25
CA HIS A 49 -23.36 27.59 -9.15
C HIS A 49 -24.32 26.40 -9.18
N VAL A 50 -25.55 26.72 -9.58
CA VAL A 50 -26.51 25.74 -10.08
C VAL A 50 -26.06 25.33 -11.46
N ILE A 51 -25.76 24.05 -11.63
CA ILE A 51 -25.27 23.51 -12.88
C ILE A 51 -26.43 23.07 -13.76
N THR A 52 -26.40 23.50 -15.02
CA THR A 52 -27.32 23.11 -16.10
C THR A 52 -26.53 22.50 -17.26
N ALA A 53 -27.19 21.95 -18.25
CA ALA A 53 -26.53 21.42 -19.44
C ALA A 53 -25.68 22.49 -20.18
N GLU A 54 -26.04 23.75 -20.08
CA GLU A 54 -25.32 24.89 -20.67
C GLU A 54 -24.03 25.24 -19.93
N SER A 55 -23.84 24.69 -18.71
CA SER A 55 -22.65 24.91 -17.90
C SER A 55 -21.44 24.04 -18.31
N GLN A 56 -21.55 23.24 -19.39
CA GLN A 56 -20.49 22.30 -19.80
C GLN A 56 -19.18 23.04 -20.05
N THR A 57 -19.17 24.07 -20.87
CA THR A 57 -17.95 24.85 -21.17
C THR A 57 -17.33 25.45 -19.92
N LEU A 58 -18.17 25.98 -19.02
CA LEU A 58 -17.68 26.54 -17.75
C LEU A 58 -16.99 25.48 -16.87
N ILE A 59 -17.50 24.24 -16.87
CA ILE A 59 -16.89 23.14 -16.13
C ILE A 59 -15.56 22.72 -16.81
N ASP A 60 -15.55 22.60 -18.12
CA ASP A 60 -14.38 22.18 -18.88
C ASP A 60 -13.23 23.20 -18.72
N ASP A 61 -13.53 24.48 -18.83
CA ASP A 61 -12.55 25.56 -18.61
C ASP A 61 -12.00 25.53 -17.18
N ALA A 62 -12.87 25.36 -16.17
CA ALA A 62 -12.44 25.28 -14.78
C ALA A 62 -11.56 24.06 -14.48
N LEU A 63 -11.82 22.92 -15.12
CA LEU A 63 -11.01 21.72 -15.00
C LEU A 63 -9.65 21.91 -15.69
N GLU A 64 -9.62 22.50 -16.89
CA GLU A 64 -8.38 22.78 -17.60
C GLU A 64 -7.50 23.77 -16.83
N ASP A 65 -8.07 24.87 -16.34
CA ASP A 65 -7.36 25.85 -15.50
C ASP A 65 -6.78 25.20 -14.24
N GLN A 66 -7.54 24.29 -13.62
CA GLN A 66 -7.05 23.54 -12.46
C GLN A 66 -5.85 22.68 -12.82
N VAL A 67 -5.87 22.00 -13.97
CA VAL A 67 -4.75 21.18 -14.44
C VAL A 67 -3.51 22.04 -14.64
N GLN A 68 -3.64 23.13 -15.41
CA GLN A 68 -2.52 23.98 -15.78
C GLN A 68 -1.85 24.61 -14.55
N GLU A 69 -2.64 25.12 -13.61
CA GLU A 69 -2.08 25.67 -12.37
C GLU A 69 -1.40 24.60 -11.51
N ARG A 70 -2.04 23.43 -11.36
CA ARG A 70 -1.48 22.36 -10.52
C ARG A 70 -0.23 21.74 -11.12
N LEU A 71 -0.10 21.66 -12.42
CA LEU A 71 1.11 21.14 -13.08
C LEU A 71 2.36 22.00 -12.82
N ARG A 72 2.19 23.30 -12.52
CA ARG A 72 3.30 24.18 -12.17
C ARG A 72 4.01 23.79 -10.86
N THR A 73 3.30 23.14 -9.92
CA THR A 73 3.80 22.87 -8.57
C THR A 73 3.69 21.40 -8.14
N THR A 74 3.09 20.57 -8.96
CA THR A 74 2.70 19.20 -8.56
C THR A 74 2.94 18.21 -9.69
N LYS A 75 3.45 17.02 -9.36
CA LYS A 75 3.68 15.94 -10.34
C LYS A 75 2.37 15.56 -11.07
N PRO A 76 2.41 15.31 -12.39
CA PRO A 76 1.23 14.98 -13.20
C PRO A 76 0.37 13.84 -12.65
N SER A 77 0.99 12.79 -12.09
CA SER A 77 0.28 11.68 -11.46
C SER A 77 -0.57 12.08 -10.26
N THR A 78 -0.14 13.09 -9.51
CA THR A 78 -0.92 13.64 -8.38
C THR A 78 -2.07 14.51 -8.90
N VAL A 79 -1.84 15.33 -9.93
CA VAL A 79 -2.88 16.14 -10.57
C VAL A 79 -3.97 15.23 -11.14
N LYS A 80 -3.59 14.19 -11.88
CA LYS A 80 -4.53 13.19 -12.41
C LYS A 80 -5.38 12.54 -11.33
N ARG A 81 -4.80 12.24 -10.17
CA ARG A 81 -5.55 11.66 -9.04
C ARG A 81 -6.51 12.69 -8.41
N GLU A 82 -6.11 13.97 -8.26
CA GLU A 82 -6.98 15.04 -7.78
C GLU A 82 -8.21 15.18 -8.68
N LEU A 83 -7.97 15.28 -9.97
CA LEU A 83 -9.05 15.40 -10.98
C LEU A 83 -9.96 14.18 -10.99
N SER A 84 -9.43 12.97 -10.86
CA SER A 84 -10.25 11.76 -10.89
C SER A 84 -11.34 11.77 -9.80
N GLU A 85 -11.09 12.38 -8.65
CA GLU A 85 -12.09 12.50 -7.58
C GLU A 85 -13.12 13.59 -7.88
N VAL A 86 -12.70 14.74 -8.43
CA VAL A 86 -13.61 15.80 -8.88
C VAL A 86 -14.51 15.27 -10.00
N MET A 87 -13.92 14.59 -11.00
CA MET A 87 -14.64 13.95 -12.09
C MET A 87 -15.65 12.91 -11.63
N ALA A 88 -15.31 12.12 -10.59
CA ALA A 88 -16.25 11.14 -10.04
C ALA A 88 -17.50 11.79 -9.45
N ALA A 89 -17.35 12.96 -8.82
CA ALA A 89 -18.49 13.74 -8.31
C ALA A 89 -19.31 14.35 -9.47
N LEU A 90 -18.66 14.93 -10.47
CA LEU A 90 -19.32 15.50 -11.66
C LEU A 90 -20.05 14.42 -12.48
N ASN A 91 -19.47 13.27 -12.70
CA ASN A 91 -20.12 12.14 -13.37
C ASN A 91 -21.34 11.64 -12.60
N ARG A 92 -21.28 11.62 -11.26
CA ARG A 92 -22.45 11.28 -10.44
C ARG A 92 -23.57 12.32 -10.60
N LEU A 93 -23.22 13.60 -10.62
CA LEU A 93 -24.16 14.67 -10.92
C LEU A 93 -24.83 14.45 -12.30
N ALA A 94 -24.04 14.22 -13.34
CA ALA A 94 -24.53 13.95 -14.68
C ALA A 94 -25.49 12.75 -14.75
N MET A 95 -25.20 11.69 -14.04
CA MET A 95 -26.08 10.51 -13.95
C MET A 95 -27.42 10.79 -13.28
N LYS A 96 -27.44 11.72 -12.30
CA LYS A 96 -28.68 12.07 -11.56
C LYS A 96 -29.53 13.15 -12.23
N GLN A 97 -28.92 14.01 -13.05
CA GLN A 97 -29.57 15.13 -13.75
C GLN A 97 -30.14 14.70 -15.10
N ARG A 98 -31.16 13.97 -15.22
CA ARG A 98 -31.77 13.62 -16.51
C ARG A 98 -32.52 14.80 -17.15
N PRO A 99 -32.46 15.01 -18.47
CA PRO A 99 -31.93 14.18 -19.55
C PRO A 99 -30.39 14.07 -19.52
N LYS A 100 -29.86 13.07 -20.21
CA LYS A 100 -28.46 12.65 -20.19
C LYS A 100 -27.50 13.83 -20.38
N TRP A 101 -26.74 14.15 -19.38
CA TRP A 101 -25.58 15.00 -19.51
C TRP A 101 -24.43 14.21 -20.16
N PRO A 102 -23.55 14.89 -20.90
CA PRO A 102 -22.34 14.23 -21.38
C PRO A 102 -21.52 13.69 -20.22
N THR A 103 -20.81 12.61 -20.47
CA THR A 103 -19.82 12.13 -19.51
C THR A 103 -18.64 13.07 -19.52
N PHE A 104 -18.28 13.62 -18.37
CA PHE A 104 -17.12 14.48 -18.24
C PHE A 104 -15.83 13.69 -18.45
N VAL A 105 -14.91 14.27 -19.17
CA VAL A 105 -13.60 13.68 -19.46
C VAL A 105 -12.53 14.41 -18.66
N VAL A 106 -11.64 13.66 -18.02
CA VAL A 106 -10.51 14.26 -17.31
C VAL A 106 -9.60 14.93 -18.35
N PRO A 107 -9.28 16.23 -18.21
CA PRO A 107 -8.32 16.89 -19.08
C PRO A 107 -7.00 16.12 -19.18
N GLU A 108 -6.36 16.16 -20.33
CA GLU A 108 -5.09 15.49 -20.52
C GLU A 108 -4.02 16.03 -19.58
N THR A 109 -3.28 15.13 -19.01
CA THR A 109 -2.09 15.47 -18.21
C THR A 109 -0.86 14.90 -18.90
N PRO A 110 0.28 15.59 -18.85
CA PRO A 110 1.52 15.07 -19.43
C PRO A 110 1.79 13.66 -18.96
N PHE A 111 2.35 12.84 -19.85
CA PHE A 111 2.82 11.51 -19.48
C PHE A 111 3.86 11.65 -18.37
N TYR A 112 3.70 10.89 -17.33
CA TYR A 112 4.65 10.80 -16.22
C TYR A 112 5.07 9.36 -16.06
N GLU A 113 6.30 9.10 -16.42
CA GLU A 113 6.95 7.84 -16.09
C GLU A 113 7.26 7.84 -14.60
N ALA A 114 6.68 6.89 -13.89
CA ALA A 114 6.98 6.74 -12.46
C ALA A 114 8.46 6.34 -12.34
N GLU A 115 9.24 7.14 -11.60
CA GLU A 115 10.60 6.76 -11.24
C GLU A 115 10.56 5.34 -10.65
N GLU A 116 11.25 4.41 -11.29
CA GLU A 116 11.46 3.08 -10.72
C GLU A 116 12.24 3.27 -9.40
N ARG A 117 11.79 2.57 -8.39
CA ARG A 117 12.48 2.61 -7.09
C ARG A 117 13.53 1.55 -7.10
N ASP A 118 14.77 1.96 -7.01
CA ASP A 118 15.90 1.04 -6.92
C ASP A 118 15.75 0.14 -5.68
N PRO A 119 15.99 -1.17 -5.83
CA PRO A 119 16.07 -2.06 -4.68
C PRO A 119 17.28 -1.68 -3.81
N LEU A 120 17.32 -2.16 -2.58
CA LEU A 120 18.55 -2.08 -1.79
C LEU A 120 19.63 -2.92 -2.50
N THR A 121 20.85 -2.40 -2.55
CA THR A 121 21.99 -3.20 -2.97
C THR A 121 22.25 -4.34 -1.99
N VAL A 122 23.02 -5.34 -2.37
CA VAL A 122 23.36 -6.46 -1.48
C VAL A 122 24.08 -5.95 -0.23
N GLU A 123 24.99 -5.01 -0.38
CA GLU A 123 25.75 -4.37 0.71
C GLU A 123 24.82 -3.61 1.66
N ASP A 124 23.87 -2.86 1.11
CA ASP A 124 22.89 -2.12 1.91
C ASP A 124 21.93 -3.08 2.64
N GLN A 125 21.58 -4.23 2.04
CA GLN A 125 20.81 -5.28 2.70
C GLN A 125 21.59 -5.90 3.86
N ILE A 126 22.87 -6.23 3.66
CA ILE A 126 23.77 -6.75 4.70
C ILE A 126 23.86 -5.74 5.86
N THR A 127 24.10 -4.47 5.54
CA THR A 127 24.17 -3.38 6.53
C THR A 127 22.87 -3.29 7.34
N LEU A 128 21.71 -3.34 6.69
CA LEU A 128 20.41 -3.28 7.35
C LEU A 128 20.19 -4.48 8.27
N VAL A 129 20.46 -5.70 7.80
CA VAL A 129 20.25 -6.92 8.61
C VAL A 129 21.18 -6.94 9.79
N GLN A 130 22.48 -6.65 9.61
CA GLN A 130 23.45 -6.56 10.72
C GLN A 130 23.03 -5.51 11.76
N HIS A 131 22.57 -4.34 11.29
CA HIS A 131 22.05 -3.32 12.20
C HIS A 131 20.88 -3.84 13.03
N CYS A 132 19.90 -4.51 12.38
CA CYS A 132 18.73 -5.04 13.08
C CYS A 132 19.10 -6.15 14.08
N LEU A 133 20.04 -7.02 13.74
CA LEU A 133 20.50 -8.09 14.64
C LEU A 133 21.28 -7.53 15.83
N ASN A 134 22.09 -6.49 15.63
CA ASN A 134 22.86 -5.83 16.70
C ASN A 134 21.99 -4.93 17.60
N ASN A 135 20.83 -4.50 17.14
CA ASN A 135 19.86 -3.68 17.88
C ASN A 135 18.58 -4.49 18.17
N ASP A 136 18.77 -5.64 18.78
CA ASP A 136 17.72 -6.63 19.07
C ASP A 136 16.68 -6.18 20.10
N SER A 137 16.88 -5.03 20.72
CA SER A 137 15.99 -4.40 21.69
C SER A 137 15.23 -3.19 21.12
N ASP A 138 15.39 -2.91 19.81
CA ASP A 138 14.64 -1.86 19.11
C ASP A 138 13.52 -2.49 18.29
N TRP A 139 12.29 -2.10 18.57
CA TRP A 139 11.11 -2.56 17.85
C TRP A 139 11.14 -2.21 16.34
N VAL A 140 11.88 -1.16 15.96
CA VAL A 140 12.07 -0.77 14.56
C VAL A 140 12.86 -1.83 13.79
N SER A 141 13.78 -2.53 14.46
CA SER A 141 14.53 -3.66 13.89
C SER A 141 13.59 -4.79 13.45
N ALA A 142 12.63 -5.17 14.29
CA ALA A 142 11.64 -6.18 13.92
C ALA A 142 10.78 -5.73 12.74
N VAL A 143 10.40 -4.45 12.66
CA VAL A 143 9.66 -3.90 11.54
C VAL A 143 10.46 -4.02 10.25
N HIS A 144 11.73 -3.60 10.23
CA HIS A 144 12.57 -3.66 9.03
C HIS A 144 12.82 -5.09 8.56
N LEU A 145 13.06 -6.03 9.48
CA LEU A 145 13.20 -7.44 9.13
C LEU A 145 11.93 -8.00 8.48
N LEU A 146 10.73 -7.66 8.98
CA LEU A 146 9.46 -8.08 8.40
C LEU A 146 9.16 -7.39 7.06
N GLU A 147 9.55 -6.13 6.91
CA GLU A 147 9.44 -5.40 5.64
C GLU A 147 10.37 -5.98 4.57
N LEU A 148 11.62 -6.31 4.94
CA LEU A 148 12.61 -6.86 4.02
C LEU A 148 12.26 -8.28 3.57
N GLN A 149 11.82 -9.17 4.48
CA GLN A 149 11.63 -10.58 4.13
C GLN A 149 10.21 -10.93 3.64
N GLY A 150 9.20 -10.13 4.00
CA GLY A 150 7.80 -10.41 3.63
C GLY A 150 7.09 -9.23 2.95
N GLY A 151 7.79 -8.10 2.77
CA GLY A 151 7.19 -6.89 2.22
C GLY A 151 5.98 -6.40 3.03
N MET A 152 5.98 -6.64 4.33
CA MET A 152 4.91 -6.15 5.21
C MET A 152 4.89 -4.63 5.23
N MET A 153 3.71 -4.08 5.41
CA MET A 153 3.55 -2.65 5.63
C MET A 153 3.35 -2.41 7.13
N CYS A 154 3.82 -1.28 7.66
CA CYS A 154 3.60 -0.93 9.07
C CYS A 154 2.15 -1.11 9.51
N LYS A 155 1.18 -0.76 8.63
CA LYS A 155 -0.24 -0.97 8.93
C LYS A 155 -0.63 -2.45 9.02
N GLU A 156 0.00 -3.34 8.30
CA GLU A 156 -0.27 -4.79 8.40
C GLU A 156 0.29 -5.32 9.71
N ILE A 157 1.49 -4.87 10.11
CA ILE A 157 2.11 -5.23 11.40
C ILE A 157 1.22 -4.73 12.56
N SER A 158 0.76 -3.47 12.52
CA SER A 158 -0.07 -2.88 13.59
C SER A 158 -1.42 -3.57 13.81
N THR A 159 -1.86 -4.41 12.88
CA THR A 159 -3.15 -5.11 12.94
C THR A 159 -3.02 -6.61 13.19
N LEU A 160 -1.80 -7.10 13.39
CA LEU A 160 -1.56 -8.49 13.75
C LEU A 160 -2.17 -8.81 15.11
N LYS A 161 -2.66 -10.02 15.23
CA LYS A 161 -3.18 -10.58 16.48
C LYS A 161 -2.31 -11.77 16.91
N PRO A 162 -2.32 -12.16 18.20
CA PRO A 162 -1.56 -13.31 18.66
C PRO A 162 -1.81 -14.59 17.85
N GLU A 163 -3.06 -14.84 17.43
CA GLU A 163 -3.43 -15.98 16.61
C GLU A 163 -2.92 -15.93 15.15
N ASP A 164 -2.26 -14.85 14.75
CA ASP A 164 -1.67 -14.68 13.43
C ASP A 164 -0.15 -14.92 13.44
N VAL A 165 0.44 -15.14 14.61
CA VAL A 165 1.90 -15.14 14.83
C VAL A 165 2.35 -16.56 15.26
N PHE A 166 3.04 -17.25 14.36
CA PHE A 166 3.52 -18.63 14.54
C PHE A 166 5.05 -18.63 14.45
N LEU A 167 5.73 -18.23 15.51
CA LEU A 167 7.20 -18.08 15.53
C LEU A 167 7.92 -19.30 16.13
N GLU A 168 7.18 -20.34 16.48
CA GLU A 168 7.73 -21.59 17.01
C GLU A 168 7.69 -22.69 15.95
N GLY A 169 8.56 -23.72 16.10
CA GLY A 169 8.62 -24.88 15.22
C GLY A 169 9.50 -24.70 13.98
N ASN A 170 9.36 -25.62 13.01
CA ASN A 170 10.26 -25.73 11.86
C ASN A 170 10.04 -24.69 10.75
N TYR A 171 8.89 -24.04 10.72
CA TYR A 171 8.50 -23.09 9.68
C TYR A 171 7.91 -21.82 10.32
N PRO A 172 8.72 -20.99 10.99
CA PRO A 172 8.24 -19.75 11.59
C PRO A 172 7.60 -18.85 10.54
N HIS A 173 6.40 -18.34 10.85
CA HIS A 173 5.67 -17.49 9.90
C HIS A 173 4.65 -16.58 10.60
N ILE A 174 4.18 -15.58 9.86
CA ILE A 174 3.12 -14.67 10.26
C ILE A 174 2.02 -14.73 9.19
N VAL A 175 0.76 -14.72 9.60
CA VAL A 175 -0.41 -14.73 8.72
C VAL A 175 -1.00 -13.33 8.64
N VAL A 176 -0.99 -12.73 7.46
CA VAL A 176 -1.69 -11.47 7.19
C VAL A 176 -3.10 -11.80 6.71
N ARG A 177 -4.13 -11.61 7.54
CA ARG A 177 -5.52 -11.98 7.19
C ARG A 177 -6.26 -10.91 6.43
N LYS A 178 -5.94 -9.63 6.64
CA LYS A 178 -6.61 -8.49 6.00
C LYS A 178 -5.61 -7.54 5.37
N GLY A 179 -5.95 -7.00 4.22
CA GLY A 179 -5.13 -6.03 3.54
C GLY A 179 -5.91 -5.15 2.58
N LYS A 180 -5.25 -4.21 1.94
CA LYS A 180 -5.85 -3.22 1.02
C LYS A 180 -6.50 -3.85 -0.23
N THR A 181 -6.05 -5.03 -0.63
CA THR A 181 -6.53 -5.74 -1.83
C THR A 181 -6.81 -7.20 -1.52
N VAL A 182 -7.57 -7.88 -2.38
CA VAL A 182 -7.92 -9.31 -2.24
C VAL A 182 -6.67 -10.22 -2.20
N ALA A 183 -5.56 -9.81 -2.82
CA ALA A 183 -4.30 -10.57 -2.83
C ALA A 183 -3.44 -10.35 -1.56
N ARG A 184 -3.83 -9.46 -0.66
CA ARG A 184 -3.05 -9.13 0.55
C ARG A 184 -3.05 -10.20 1.64
N PRO A 185 -4.14 -10.95 1.90
CA PRO A 185 -4.06 -12.10 2.80
C PRO A 185 -3.00 -13.10 2.33
N ARG A 186 -2.03 -13.41 3.20
CA ARG A 186 -0.86 -14.21 2.85
C ARG A 186 -0.11 -14.72 4.06
N VAL A 187 0.80 -15.67 3.82
CA VAL A 187 1.78 -16.16 4.77
C VAL A 187 3.11 -15.46 4.56
N ILE A 188 3.69 -14.93 5.60
CA ILE A 188 5.02 -14.32 5.62
C ILE A 188 5.96 -15.27 6.36
N PRO A 189 6.85 -15.97 5.67
CA PRO A 189 7.89 -16.76 6.33
C PRO A 189 8.85 -15.85 7.11
N VAL A 190 9.28 -16.29 8.28
CA VAL A 190 10.29 -15.60 9.09
C VAL A 190 11.58 -16.42 9.03
N VAL A 191 12.49 -15.99 8.17
CA VAL A 191 13.77 -16.69 7.89
C VAL A 191 14.98 -15.90 8.38
N LEU A 192 14.83 -14.61 8.70
CA LEU A 192 15.89 -13.72 9.21
C LEU A 192 15.44 -13.07 10.51
N GLY A 193 16.34 -13.01 11.50
CA GLY A 193 16.14 -12.30 12.76
C GLY A 193 14.97 -12.84 13.60
N LEU A 194 14.76 -14.15 13.60
CA LEU A 194 13.66 -14.77 14.33
C LEU A 194 13.67 -14.38 15.82
N SER A 195 14.83 -14.36 16.45
CA SER A 195 15.00 -13.96 17.85
C SER A 195 14.58 -12.51 18.10
N VAL A 196 14.98 -11.60 17.22
CA VAL A 196 14.62 -10.16 17.27
C VAL A 196 13.11 -9.99 17.07
N ILE A 197 12.55 -10.64 16.05
CA ILE A 197 11.12 -10.58 15.77
C ILE A 197 10.31 -11.15 16.92
N ARG A 198 10.69 -12.31 17.47
CA ARG A 198 10.02 -12.92 18.63
C ARG A 198 10.00 -12.00 19.84
N LYS A 199 11.12 -11.33 20.11
CA LYS A 199 11.29 -10.42 21.25
C LYS A 199 10.53 -9.11 21.07
N MET A 200 10.61 -8.48 19.87
CA MET A 200 10.21 -7.09 19.66
C MET A 200 8.88 -6.92 18.91
N LEU A 201 8.32 -7.99 18.33
CA LEU A 201 7.06 -7.88 17.58
C LEU A 201 5.88 -7.35 18.42
N PRO A 202 5.68 -7.76 19.70
CA PRO A 202 4.61 -7.20 20.51
C PRO A 202 4.75 -5.69 20.70
N GLU A 203 5.96 -5.20 20.94
CA GLU A 203 6.23 -3.76 21.07
C GLU A 203 6.04 -3.03 19.73
N ALA A 204 6.49 -3.61 18.61
CA ALA A 204 6.28 -3.06 17.28
C ALA A 204 4.79 -2.91 16.96
N ILE A 205 3.96 -3.91 17.29
CA ILE A 205 2.51 -3.83 17.11
C ILE A 205 1.93 -2.67 17.92
N ASN A 206 2.26 -2.56 19.19
CA ASN A 206 1.75 -1.51 20.07
C ASN A 206 2.17 -0.11 19.61
N ASN A 207 3.44 0.09 19.31
CA ASN A 207 3.95 1.38 18.84
C ASN A 207 3.32 1.80 17.50
N LEU A 208 3.12 0.87 16.57
CA LEU A 208 2.54 1.16 15.27
C LEU A 208 1.02 1.45 15.31
N GLN A 209 0.34 1.21 16.43
CA GLN A 209 -1.06 1.62 16.63
C GLN A 209 -1.20 3.12 16.92
N VAL A 210 -0.12 3.77 17.37
CA VAL A 210 -0.12 5.21 17.62
C VAL A 210 -0.22 5.97 16.31
N LYS A 211 -0.92 7.09 16.32
CA LYS A 211 -1.08 7.95 15.14
C LYS A 211 0.28 8.37 14.58
N ASP A 212 0.42 8.24 13.27
CA ASP A 212 1.64 8.61 12.51
C ASP A 212 2.93 7.83 12.88
N ALA A 213 2.83 6.80 13.72
CA ALA A 213 3.98 5.98 14.16
C ALA A 213 4.75 5.32 13.00
N SER A 214 4.11 5.10 11.85
CA SER A 214 4.78 4.62 10.63
C SER A 214 5.85 5.58 10.08
N ALA A 215 5.92 6.80 10.60
CA ALA A 215 7.00 7.74 10.28
C ALA A 215 8.33 7.31 10.93
N THR A 216 8.30 6.67 12.11
CA THR A 216 9.51 6.26 12.83
C THR A 216 10.36 5.26 12.03
N PRO A 217 9.86 4.09 11.59
CA PRO A 217 10.66 3.19 10.75
C PRO A 217 11.10 3.85 9.44
N ARG A 218 10.23 4.66 8.81
CA ARG A 218 10.57 5.37 7.58
C ARG A 218 11.72 6.36 7.78
N ASN A 219 11.71 7.13 8.86
CA ASN A 219 12.78 8.09 9.15
C ASN A 219 14.06 7.38 9.55
N HIS A 220 13.96 6.24 10.24
CA HIS A 220 15.10 5.42 10.59
C HIS A 220 15.85 4.92 9.35
N ILE A 221 15.14 4.30 8.38
CA ILE A 221 15.78 3.82 7.15
C ILE A 221 16.38 4.96 6.32
N LYS A 222 15.71 6.11 6.27
CA LYS A 222 16.20 7.31 5.59
C LYS A 222 17.51 7.82 6.22
N LYS A 223 17.54 7.90 7.55
CA LYS A 223 18.76 8.31 8.29
C LYS A 223 19.91 7.33 8.07
N MET A 224 19.64 6.02 8.10
CA MET A 224 20.65 4.98 7.92
C MET A 224 21.32 5.06 6.54
N PHE A 225 20.58 5.40 5.50
CA PHE A 225 21.04 5.40 4.12
C PHE A 225 21.01 6.79 3.46
N ASN A 226 21.14 7.87 4.22
CA ASN A 226 21.21 9.25 3.72
C ASN A 226 20.09 9.58 2.72
N ASP A 227 18.84 9.32 3.10
CA ASP A 227 17.63 9.53 2.29
C ASP A 227 17.50 8.69 1.01
N LYS A 228 18.47 7.80 0.71
CA LYS A 228 18.46 6.94 -0.48
C LYS A 228 17.24 6.01 -0.52
N TYR A 229 16.83 5.47 0.63
CA TYR A 229 15.75 4.48 0.72
C TYR A 229 14.59 4.89 1.63
N THR A 230 13.47 4.24 1.42
CA THR A 230 12.29 4.25 2.30
C THR A 230 11.80 2.81 2.49
N ASN A 231 10.94 2.54 3.46
CA ASN A 231 10.35 1.22 3.68
C ASN A 231 9.78 0.55 2.41
N HIS A 232 9.36 1.35 1.43
CA HIS A 232 8.81 0.80 0.19
C HIS A 232 9.87 0.15 -0.69
N HIS A 233 11.13 0.59 -0.61
CA HIS A 233 12.26 -0.01 -1.34
C HIS A 233 12.56 -1.42 -0.81
N LEU A 234 12.38 -1.70 0.50
CA LEU A 234 12.55 -3.04 1.05
C LEU A 234 11.61 -4.05 0.38
N ARG A 235 10.37 -3.63 0.15
CA ARG A 235 9.39 -4.47 -0.55
C ARG A 235 9.75 -4.70 -2.04
N HIS A 236 10.36 -3.71 -2.70
CA HIS A 236 10.88 -3.89 -4.06
C HIS A 236 12.08 -4.83 -4.09
N THR A 237 12.93 -4.77 -3.07
CA THR A 237 14.12 -5.63 -2.93
C THR A 237 13.76 -7.12 -2.95
N ILE A 238 12.69 -7.54 -2.28
CA ILE A 238 12.24 -8.94 -2.31
C ILE A 238 12.00 -9.43 -3.74
N ARG A 239 11.38 -8.59 -4.58
CA ARG A 239 11.10 -8.94 -5.99
C ARG A 239 12.39 -9.19 -6.76
N ILE A 240 13.34 -8.27 -6.62
CA ILE A 240 14.63 -8.37 -7.34
C ILE A 240 15.42 -9.57 -6.85
N ASN A 241 15.54 -9.76 -5.54
CA ASN A 241 16.21 -10.93 -4.97
C ASN A 241 15.55 -12.24 -5.45
N GLY A 242 14.23 -12.32 -5.41
CA GLY A 242 13.52 -13.50 -5.85
C GLY A 242 13.74 -13.81 -7.34
N THR A 243 13.77 -12.78 -8.18
CA THR A 243 14.09 -12.93 -9.60
C THR A 243 15.55 -13.36 -9.80
N ALA A 244 16.49 -12.73 -9.10
CA ALA A 244 17.92 -13.07 -9.19
C ALA A 244 18.20 -14.52 -8.75
N HIS A 245 17.46 -15.04 -7.80
CA HIS A 245 17.58 -16.40 -7.30
C HIS A 245 16.59 -17.38 -7.94
N SER A 246 15.99 -17.02 -9.08
CA SER A 246 15.08 -17.89 -9.86
C SER A 246 13.88 -18.43 -9.06
N VAL A 247 13.41 -17.68 -8.06
CA VAL A 247 12.22 -18.05 -7.29
C VAL A 247 10.98 -17.88 -8.16
N SER A 248 10.11 -18.87 -8.16
CA SER A 248 8.86 -18.84 -8.90
C SER A 248 8.06 -17.56 -8.61
N TYR A 249 7.58 -16.91 -9.67
CA TYR A 249 6.76 -15.70 -9.56
C TYR A 249 5.50 -15.92 -8.70
N LEU A 250 4.93 -17.13 -8.71
CA LEU A 250 3.80 -17.49 -7.86
C LEU A 250 4.17 -17.43 -6.36
N HIS A 251 5.34 -17.92 -5.99
CA HIS A 251 5.81 -17.82 -4.61
C HIS A 251 6.06 -16.37 -4.20
N LEU A 252 6.68 -15.56 -5.08
CA LEU A 252 6.86 -14.12 -4.84
C LEU A 252 5.54 -13.39 -4.64
N GLN A 253 4.54 -13.69 -5.48
CA GLN A 253 3.20 -13.12 -5.31
C GLN A 253 2.56 -13.53 -3.99
N THR A 254 2.70 -14.80 -3.62
CA THR A 254 2.15 -15.33 -2.36
C THR A 254 2.80 -14.65 -1.16
N ILE A 255 4.14 -14.54 -1.12
CA ILE A 255 4.87 -13.91 -0.02
C ILE A 255 4.58 -12.41 0.05
N CYS A 256 4.61 -11.70 -1.09
CA CYS A 256 4.46 -10.24 -1.13
C CYS A 256 3.01 -9.77 -1.17
N GLY A 257 2.04 -10.64 -1.45
CA GLY A 257 0.64 -10.26 -1.60
C GLY A 257 0.42 -9.28 -2.75
N TRP A 258 1.06 -9.50 -3.90
CA TRP A 258 0.83 -8.72 -5.12
C TRP A 258 -0.35 -9.30 -5.90
N SER A 259 -1.14 -8.41 -6.50
CA SER A 259 -2.18 -8.79 -7.47
C SER A 259 -1.65 -8.54 -8.87
N ASP A 260 -1.65 -9.57 -9.71
CA ASP A 260 -1.54 -9.39 -11.14
C ASP A 260 -2.94 -9.52 -11.76
N LYS A 261 -3.36 -8.52 -12.52
CA LYS A 261 -4.67 -8.53 -13.20
C LYS A 261 -4.77 -9.66 -14.25
N ARG A 262 -3.64 -10.21 -14.68
CA ARG A 262 -3.54 -11.30 -15.68
C ARG A 262 -3.69 -12.69 -15.05
N ILE A 263 -3.57 -12.81 -13.73
CA ILE A 263 -3.68 -14.09 -13.05
C ILE A 263 -5.14 -14.32 -12.65
N ASN A 264 -5.65 -15.49 -13.05
CA ASN A 264 -7.02 -15.91 -12.81
C ASN A 264 -7.33 -15.89 -11.29
N LYS A 265 -8.57 -15.49 -10.93
CA LYS A 265 -9.10 -15.50 -9.55
C LYS A 265 -8.85 -16.82 -8.79
N TYR A 266 -8.74 -17.93 -9.50
CA TYR A 266 -8.44 -19.24 -8.91
C TYR A 266 -6.99 -19.34 -8.40
N THR A 267 -6.03 -18.76 -9.09
CA THR A 267 -4.63 -18.71 -8.64
C THR A 267 -4.46 -17.83 -7.40
N LEU A 268 -5.27 -16.78 -7.30
CA LEU A 268 -5.32 -15.91 -6.10
C LEU A 268 -5.94 -16.62 -4.88
N LYS A 269 -6.83 -17.60 -5.10
CA LYS A 269 -7.37 -18.45 -4.01
C LYS A 269 -6.28 -19.31 -3.36
N TYR A 270 -5.25 -19.69 -4.09
CA TYR A 270 -4.12 -20.46 -3.53
C TYR A 270 -3.23 -19.64 -2.57
N GLY A 271 -3.30 -18.30 -2.59
CA GLY A 271 -2.67 -17.42 -1.62
C GLY A 271 -3.65 -16.84 -0.59
N SER A 272 -4.91 -17.25 -0.59
CA SER A 272 -5.91 -16.75 0.37
C SER A 272 -5.70 -17.32 1.78
N ALA A 273 -6.15 -16.61 2.79
CA ALA A 273 -6.00 -16.99 4.20
C ALA A 273 -6.51 -18.40 4.55
N GLY A 274 -7.46 -18.95 3.73
CA GLY A 274 -7.92 -20.34 3.89
C GLY A 274 -6.90 -21.41 3.49
N LEU A 275 -5.87 -21.04 2.73
CA LEU A 275 -4.75 -21.92 2.35
C LEU A 275 -3.52 -21.66 3.22
N ALA A 276 -3.49 -20.56 3.98
CA ALA A 276 -2.43 -20.27 4.95
C ALA A 276 -2.33 -21.36 6.05
N ASP A 277 -3.40 -22.10 6.28
CA ASP A 277 -3.43 -23.22 7.24
C ASP A 277 -2.90 -24.53 6.62
N SER A 278 -2.55 -24.55 5.32
CA SER A 278 -1.95 -25.72 4.69
C SER A 278 -0.46 -25.81 5.01
N SER A 279 -0.06 -26.84 5.72
CA SER A 279 1.34 -27.12 6.06
C SER A 279 2.27 -27.20 4.83
N GLN A 280 1.75 -27.65 3.69
CA GLN A 280 2.51 -27.72 2.43
C GLN A 280 2.80 -26.33 1.85
N ILE A 281 1.83 -25.41 1.91
CA ILE A 281 2.02 -24.04 1.43
C ILE A 281 2.97 -23.28 2.35
N ILE A 282 2.83 -23.43 3.66
CA ILE A 282 3.76 -22.85 4.64
C ILE A 282 5.18 -23.31 4.38
N LYS A 283 5.40 -24.62 4.20
CA LYS A 283 6.71 -25.19 3.88
C LYS A 283 7.25 -24.66 2.55
N ALA A 284 6.42 -24.64 1.50
CA ALA A 284 6.83 -24.17 0.17
C ALA A 284 7.22 -22.68 0.17
N THR A 285 6.42 -21.84 0.83
CA THR A 285 6.72 -20.40 0.96
C THR A 285 7.93 -20.15 1.84
N PHE A 286 8.13 -20.93 2.89
CA PHE A 286 9.31 -20.86 3.75
C PHE A 286 10.59 -21.19 2.94
N ASN A 287 10.61 -22.27 2.19
CA ASN A 287 11.75 -22.64 1.34
C ASN A 287 12.03 -21.59 0.26
N ALA A 288 10.98 -21.03 -0.35
CA ALA A 288 11.13 -19.92 -1.30
C ALA A 288 11.74 -18.68 -0.64
N SER A 289 11.34 -18.35 0.59
CA SER A 289 11.91 -17.24 1.34
C SER A 289 13.38 -17.45 1.70
N LEU A 290 13.77 -18.68 2.08
CA LEU A 290 15.19 -19.02 2.28
C LEU A 290 16.00 -18.79 1.01
N GLN A 291 15.47 -19.17 -0.16
CA GLN A 291 16.12 -18.96 -1.44
C GLN A 291 16.23 -17.46 -1.80
N ILE A 292 15.18 -16.67 -1.55
CA ILE A 292 15.18 -15.22 -1.78
C ILE A 292 16.28 -14.52 -0.96
N HIS A 293 16.52 -14.97 0.26
CA HIS A 293 17.42 -14.33 1.22
C HIS A 293 18.72 -15.11 1.45
N GLN A 294 19.04 -16.10 0.62
CA GLN A 294 20.21 -16.99 0.84
C GLN A 294 21.53 -16.23 1.05
N HIS A 295 21.69 -15.08 0.40
CA HIS A 295 22.88 -14.22 0.52
C HIS A 295 22.99 -13.50 1.88
N LEU A 296 21.93 -13.50 2.69
CA LEU A 296 21.89 -12.88 4.03
C LEU A 296 21.90 -13.91 5.17
N MET A 297 21.68 -15.21 4.85
CA MET A 297 21.52 -16.24 5.88
C MET A 297 22.76 -16.43 6.78
N HIS A 298 23.94 -16.12 6.25
CA HIS A 298 25.18 -16.20 7.02
C HIS A 298 25.32 -15.16 8.13
N LEU A 299 24.47 -14.13 8.14
CA LEU A 299 24.47 -13.05 9.15
C LEU A 299 23.70 -13.45 10.41
N ASP A 300 22.69 -14.32 10.28
CA ASP A 300 21.85 -14.77 11.38
C ASP A 300 22.22 -16.22 11.74
N THR A 301 23.00 -16.40 12.80
CA THR A 301 23.50 -17.70 13.26
C THR A 301 22.57 -18.39 14.26
N THR A 302 21.31 -17.95 14.35
CA THR A 302 20.33 -18.53 15.27
C THR A 302 19.88 -19.94 14.86
N GLU A 303 19.32 -20.72 15.79
CA GLU A 303 19.07 -22.18 15.68
C GLU A 303 18.25 -22.62 14.44
N VAL A 304 17.48 -21.75 13.84
CA VAL A 304 16.68 -22.05 12.62
C VAL A 304 17.59 -22.32 11.42
N ASP A 305 18.80 -21.76 11.40
CA ASP A 305 19.67 -21.78 10.24
C ASP A 305 20.44 -23.07 10.05
N ARG A 306 20.88 -23.71 11.14
CA ARG A 306 21.78 -24.87 11.04
C ARG A 306 21.13 -26.09 10.40
N ALA A 307 19.85 -26.34 10.63
CA ALA A 307 19.17 -27.53 10.10
C ALA A 307 18.68 -27.36 8.63
N ASN A 308 18.37 -26.14 8.19
CA ASN A 308 17.75 -25.88 6.89
C ASN A 308 18.74 -25.42 5.82
N VAL A 309 19.78 -24.68 6.15
CA VAL A 309 20.84 -24.26 5.21
C VAL A 309 21.66 -25.45 4.70
N VAL A 310 21.94 -26.43 5.56
CA VAL A 310 22.66 -27.66 5.18
C VAL A 310 21.89 -28.50 4.13
N LYS A 311 20.56 -28.39 4.07
CA LYS A 311 19.73 -29.09 3.07
C LYS A 311 19.65 -28.40 1.70
N LEU A 312 19.96 -27.10 1.61
CA LEU A 312 19.98 -26.37 0.34
C LEU A 312 21.32 -26.45 -0.40
N GLN A 313 22.38 -26.87 0.31
CA GLN A 313 23.73 -27.06 -0.26
C GLN A 313 24.00 -28.50 -0.77
N ARG A 314 23.03 -29.39 -0.65
CA ARG A 314 23.03 -30.75 -1.22
C ARG A 314 21.97 -30.87 -2.31
#